data_0a369f4e8d7f3d65dd517deb9cd5f997
#
_entry.id   0a369f4e8d7f3d65dd517deb9cd5f997
#
_cell.length_a   1.000
_cell.length_b   1.000
_cell.length_c   1.000
_cell.angle_alpha   90.00
_cell.angle_beta   90.00
_cell.angle_gamma   90.00
#
_symmetry.space_group_name_H-M   'P 1'
#
loop_
_entity.id
_entity.type
_entity.pdbx_description
1 polymer ?
#
loop_
_entity_poly.entity_id
_entity_poly.type
_entity_poly.pdbx_seq_one_letter_code
_entity_poly.pdbx_strand_id
1 'polypeptide(L)'
;VLPPRLSIIIPVLNEARSLQAHLPLLQAARQAGHELILVDGGSTDEGPALAAPLVDKLVHSPAGRALQMNAGAALASGDVLVFLHVDTRLPEGAIVLLQQAFAQPAVQWGRFDVCLSGTHPAFRLIETMINLRSRVSGVATGDQALFLRAGLFHAIGGFPAIPLMEDVAITKTLRRLSRPLCLRERVTTSSRRWEQHGIARTVLLMWWLRLLYVLGASPVRLRDMYLKKK
;
A
#
# COMPACT_ATOMS: atom_id res chain seq x y z
N VAL A 1 11.55 4.47 -26.51
CA VAL A 1 10.75 3.57 -25.64
C VAL A 1 9.72 4.43 -24.93
N LEU A 2 8.44 4.03 -24.99
CA LEU A 2 7.38 4.73 -24.25
C LEU A 2 7.64 4.61 -22.75
N PRO A 3 7.27 5.63 -21.95
CA PRO A 3 7.38 5.54 -20.51
C PRO A 3 6.46 4.43 -19.97
N PRO A 4 6.85 3.71 -18.90
CA PRO A 4 6.05 2.63 -18.37
C PRO A 4 4.69 3.12 -17.90
N ARG A 5 3.64 2.35 -18.23
CA ARG A 5 2.29 2.58 -17.76
C ARG A 5 2.12 2.02 -16.35
N LEU A 6 1.46 2.79 -15.49
CA LEU A 6 1.21 2.39 -14.10
C LEU A 6 -0.23 1.91 -13.93
N SER A 7 -0.46 0.87 -13.14
CA SER A 7 -1.76 0.48 -12.61
C SER A 7 -1.77 0.71 -11.10
N ILE A 8 -2.57 1.68 -10.65
CA ILE A 8 -2.72 2.02 -9.23
C ILE A 8 -3.88 1.22 -8.67
N ILE A 9 -3.59 0.32 -7.76
CA ILE A 9 -4.54 -0.63 -7.16
C ILE A 9 -4.87 -0.18 -5.75
N ILE A 10 -6.16 0.06 -5.48
CA ILE A 10 -6.66 0.66 -4.25
C ILE A 10 -7.66 -0.30 -3.59
N PRO A 11 -7.24 -1.08 -2.57
CA PRO A 11 -8.16 -1.91 -1.81
C PRO A 11 -9.01 -1.05 -0.86
N VAL A 12 -10.33 -1.28 -0.83
CA VAL A 12 -11.26 -0.53 0.03
C VAL A 12 -12.24 -1.46 0.75
N LEU A 13 -12.65 -1.04 1.94
CA LEU A 13 -13.75 -1.65 2.70
C LEU A 13 -14.33 -0.61 3.65
N ASN A 14 -15.54 -0.10 3.36
CA ASN A 14 -16.24 0.91 4.16
C ASN A 14 -15.41 2.20 4.38
N GLU A 15 -14.90 2.78 3.29
CA GLU A 15 -14.02 3.96 3.31
C GLU A 15 -14.53 5.09 2.40
N ALA A 16 -15.85 5.31 2.32
CA ALA A 16 -16.46 6.34 1.44
C ALA A 16 -15.84 7.72 1.65
N ARG A 17 -15.60 8.15 2.90
CA ARG A 17 -14.96 9.45 3.21
C ARG A 17 -13.53 9.54 2.68
N SER A 18 -12.75 8.47 2.82
CA SER A 18 -11.38 8.43 2.31
C SER A 18 -11.37 8.47 0.78
N LEU A 19 -12.30 7.77 0.13
CA LEU A 19 -12.47 7.79 -1.33
C LEU A 19 -12.79 9.19 -1.84
N GLN A 20 -13.75 9.88 -1.23
CA GLN A 20 -14.09 11.27 -1.60
C GLN A 20 -12.90 12.23 -1.49
N ALA A 21 -12.06 12.05 -0.48
CA ALA A 21 -10.90 12.92 -0.25
C ALA A 21 -9.72 12.62 -1.18
N HIS A 22 -9.49 11.36 -1.58
CA HIS A 22 -8.23 10.96 -2.20
C HIS A 22 -8.36 10.59 -3.69
N LEU A 23 -9.49 10.03 -4.17
CA LEU A 23 -9.65 9.70 -5.58
C LEU A 23 -9.54 10.92 -6.53
N PRO A 24 -10.06 12.11 -6.19
CA PRO A 24 -9.86 13.30 -7.03
C PRO A 24 -8.38 13.63 -7.25
N LEU A 25 -7.51 13.35 -6.29
CA LEU A 25 -6.06 13.62 -6.38
C LEU A 25 -5.35 12.71 -7.39
N LEU A 26 -5.96 11.58 -7.76
CA LEU A 26 -5.41 10.62 -8.72
C LEU A 26 -5.90 10.86 -10.16
N GLN A 27 -6.84 11.80 -10.38
CA GLN A 27 -7.41 12.02 -11.72
C GLN A 27 -6.38 12.50 -12.73
N ALA A 28 -5.39 13.29 -12.31
CA ALA A 28 -4.30 13.71 -13.19
C ALA A 28 -3.48 12.50 -13.71
N ALA A 29 -3.26 11.50 -12.89
CA ALA A 29 -2.60 10.26 -13.30
C ALA A 29 -3.45 9.48 -14.32
N ARG A 30 -4.78 9.38 -14.06
CA ARG A 30 -5.72 8.75 -14.99
C ARG A 30 -5.77 9.45 -16.35
N GLN A 31 -5.85 10.78 -16.36
CA GLN A 31 -5.83 11.59 -17.58
C GLN A 31 -4.52 11.46 -18.36
N ALA A 32 -3.41 11.19 -17.67
CA ALA A 32 -2.12 10.90 -18.28
C ALA A 32 -2.01 9.46 -18.85
N GLY A 33 -3.10 8.68 -18.82
CA GLY A 33 -3.17 7.33 -19.40
C GLY A 33 -2.77 6.20 -18.44
N HIS A 34 -2.57 6.50 -17.14
CA HIS A 34 -2.37 5.48 -16.11
C HIS A 34 -3.72 4.89 -15.69
N GLU A 35 -3.70 3.71 -15.12
CA GLU A 35 -4.89 2.94 -14.78
C GLU A 35 -5.19 3.03 -13.28
N LEU A 36 -6.42 3.36 -12.90
CA LEU A 36 -6.92 3.31 -11.54
C LEU A 36 -7.86 2.12 -11.36
N ILE A 37 -7.51 1.20 -10.46
CA ILE A 37 -8.29 -0.01 -10.14
C ILE A 37 -8.71 0.06 -8.69
N LEU A 38 -9.99 0.25 -8.43
CA LEU A 38 -10.56 0.13 -7.10
C LEU A 38 -11.01 -1.30 -6.85
N VAL A 39 -10.62 -1.87 -5.72
CA VAL A 39 -11.03 -3.23 -5.36
C VAL A 39 -11.82 -3.20 -4.06
N ASP A 40 -13.13 -3.38 -4.18
CA ASP A 40 -14.05 -3.39 -3.05
C ASP A 40 -14.11 -4.76 -2.38
N GLY A 41 -13.90 -4.79 -1.07
CA GLY A 41 -13.96 -5.98 -0.23
C GLY A 41 -15.36 -6.32 0.32
N GLY A 42 -16.42 -5.79 -0.30
CA GLY A 42 -17.81 -5.96 0.15
C GLY A 42 -18.25 -4.81 1.07
N SER A 43 -18.00 -3.58 0.68
CA SER A 43 -18.46 -2.39 1.41
C SER A 43 -19.99 -2.32 1.47
N THR A 44 -20.49 -1.84 2.61
CA THR A 44 -21.92 -1.58 2.85
C THR A 44 -22.24 -0.08 2.82
N ASP A 45 -21.22 0.76 2.67
CA ASP A 45 -21.36 2.21 2.50
C ASP A 45 -21.46 2.58 1.00
N GLU A 46 -21.62 3.86 0.72
CA GLU A 46 -21.74 4.43 -0.64
C GLU A 46 -20.39 4.51 -1.41
N GLY A 47 -19.29 4.07 -0.79
CA GLY A 47 -17.94 4.19 -1.32
C GLY A 47 -17.78 3.68 -2.75
N PRO A 48 -18.19 2.45 -3.08
CA PRO A 48 -18.08 1.92 -4.44
C PRO A 48 -18.86 2.72 -5.48
N ALA A 49 -20.07 3.20 -5.15
CA ALA A 49 -20.89 4.01 -6.04
C ALA A 49 -20.26 5.37 -6.32
N LEU A 50 -19.69 6.02 -5.31
CA LEU A 50 -18.96 7.29 -5.43
C LEU A 50 -17.69 7.16 -6.27
N ALA A 51 -17.01 6.01 -6.16
CA ALA A 51 -15.77 5.77 -6.86
C ALA A 51 -15.95 5.38 -8.33
N ALA A 52 -17.04 4.72 -8.69
CA ALA A 52 -17.27 4.17 -10.04
C ALA A 52 -16.97 5.14 -11.18
N PRO A 53 -17.38 6.42 -11.18
CA PRO A 53 -17.05 7.37 -12.26
C PRO A 53 -15.58 7.83 -12.25
N LEU A 54 -14.84 7.62 -11.18
CA LEU A 54 -13.48 8.12 -10.93
C LEU A 54 -12.39 7.08 -11.16
N VAL A 55 -12.75 5.84 -11.49
CA VAL A 55 -11.79 4.74 -11.71
C VAL A 55 -12.00 4.10 -13.08
N ASP A 56 -10.99 3.39 -13.57
CA ASP A 56 -11.07 2.65 -14.82
C ASP A 56 -11.69 1.28 -14.62
N LYS A 57 -11.47 0.68 -13.44
CA LYS A 57 -12.03 -0.60 -13.05
C LYS A 57 -12.49 -0.57 -11.60
N LEU A 58 -13.73 -0.99 -11.37
CA LEU A 58 -14.27 -1.31 -10.04
C LEU A 58 -14.41 -2.83 -9.97
N VAL A 59 -13.67 -3.44 -9.05
CA VAL A 59 -13.57 -4.90 -8.88
C VAL A 59 -14.12 -5.28 -7.52
N HIS A 60 -14.89 -6.36 -7.45
CA HIS A 60 -15.36 -6.93 -6.19
C HIS A 60 -14.52 -8.16 -5.84
N SER A 61 -14.15 -8.29 -4.58
CA SER A 61 -13.45 -9.46 -4.06
C SER A 61 -13.89 -9.76 -2.63
N PRO A 62 -13.60 -10.95 -2.10
CA PRO A 62 -13.75 -11.17 -0.66
C PRO A 62 -12.90 -10.16 0.14
N ALA A 63 -13.39 -9.81 1.36
CA ALA A 63 -12.67 -8.93 2.27
C ALA A 63 -11.29 -9.50 2.65
N GLY A 64 -10.27 -8.66 2.55
CA GLY A 64 -8.88 -9.01 2.87
C GLY A 64 -7.91 -8.32 1.93
N ARG A 65 -6.98 -7.54 2.49
CA ARG A 65 -6.05 -6.71 1.69
C ARG A 65 -5.31 -7.52 0.62
N ALA A 66 -4.75 -8.67 0.99
CA ALA A 66 -4.05 -9.55 0.05
C ALA A 66 -4.96 -9.99 -1.10
N LEU A 67 -6.19 -10.41 -0.78
CA LEU A 67 -7.16 -10.86 -1.77
C LEU A 67 -7.56 -9.73 -2.72
N GLN A 68 -7.86 -8.56 -2.16
CA GLN A 68 -8.22 -7.37 -2.93
C GLN A 68 -7.06 -6.91 -3.83
N MET A 69 -5.83 -6.80 -3.30
CA MET A 69 -4.66 -6.39 -4.07
C MET A 69 -4.35 -7.38 -5.20
N ASN A 70 -4.47 -8.70 -4.94
CA ASN A 70 -4.29 -9.73 -5.97
C ASN A 70 -5.38 -9.65 -7.05
N ALA A 71 -6.65 -9.46 -6.67
CA ALA A 71 -7.75 -9.32 -7.61
C ALA A 71 -7.57 -8.09 -8.53
N GLY A 72 -7.13 -6.97 -7.98
CA GLY A 72 -6.79 -5.79 -8.77
C GLY A 72 -5.62 -6.01 -9.71
N ALA A 73 -4.56 -6.65 -9.21
CA ALA A 73 -3.36 -6.94 -9.99
C ALA A 73 -3.63 -7.91 -11.16
N ALA A 74 -4.55 -8.87 -10.98
CA ALA A 74 -4.94 -9.79 -12.04
C ALA A 74 -5.62 -9.10 -13.24
N LEU A 75 -6.23 -7.94 -13.02
CA LEU A 75 -6.90 -7.16 -14.06
C LEU A 75 -6.07 -5.95 -14.55
N ALA A 76 -4.92 -5.72 -13.91
CA ALA A 76 -4.03 -4.61 -14.25
C ALA A 76 -3.39 -4.81 -15.63
N SER A 77 -3.30 -3.73 -16.40
CA SER A 77 -2.69 -3.70 -17.74
C SER A 77 -1.42 -2.86 -17.83
N GLY A 78 -1.00 -2.24 -16.73
CA GLY A 78 0.22 -1.46 -16.65
C GLY A 78 1.48 -2.31 -16.47
N ASP A 79 2.61 -1.76 -16.86
CA ASP A 79 3.93 -2.38 -16.69
C ASP A 79 4.37 -2.44 -15.23
N VAL A 80 3.87 -1.49 -14.43
CA VAL A 80 4.19 -1.31 -13.02
C VAL A 80 2.91 -1.25 -12.20
N LEU A 81 2.84 -2.07 -11.16
CA LEU A 81 1.75 -2.08 -10.18
C LEU A 81 2.14 -1.17 -9.01
N VAL A 82 1.21 -0.32 -8.59
CA VAL A 82 1.34 0.53 -7.41
C VAL A 82 0.19 0.19 -6.46
N PHE A 83 0.51 -0.36 -5.29
CA PHE A 83 -0.47 -0.69 -4.26
C PHE A 83 -0.60 0.48 -3.30
N LEU A 84 -1.72 1.18 -3.38
CA LEU A 84 -1.99 2.40 -2.65
C LEU A 84 -3.16 2.22 -1.68
N HIS A 85 -2.95 2.49 -0.40
CA HIS A 85 -4.06 2.52 0.54
C HIS A 85 -4.96 3.74 0.26
N VAL A 86 -6.25 3.58 0.46
CA VAL A 86 -7.26 4.61 0.15
C VAL A 86 -7.08 5.90 0.96
N ASP A 87 -6.45 5.84 2.13
CA ASP A 87 -6.16 6.96 3.02
C ASP A 87 -4.72 7.48 2.87
N THR A 88 -4.05 7.10 1.79
CA THR A 88 -2.67 7.48 1.50
C THR A 88 -2.60 8.35 0.23
N ARG A 89 -1.95 9.50 0.35
CA ARG A 89 -1.72 10.45 -0.76
C ARG A 89 -0.31 10.27 -1.31
N LEU A 90 -0.20 10.14 -2.62
CA LEU A 90 1.09 10.18 -3.32
C LEU A 90 1.70 11.59 -3.28
N PRO A 91 3.03 11.71 -3.23
CA PRO A 91 3.69 13.02 -3.37
C PRO A 91 3.50 13.58 -4.77
N GLU A 92 3.63 14.89 -4.90
CA GLU A 92 3.63 15.56 -6.19
C GLU A 92 4.74 14.99 -7.08
N GLY A 93 4.46 14.80 -8.37
CA GLY A 93 5.39 14.21 -9.32
C GLY A 93 5.64 12.71 -9.15
N ALA A 94 4.95 12.01 -8.25
CA ALA A 94 5.15 10.57 -7.99
C ALA A 94 5.08 9.72 -9.25
N ILE A 95 4.16 10.03 -10.16
CA ILE A 95 3.98 9.29 -11.43
C ILE A 95 5.22 9.40 -12.30
N VAL A 96 5.70 10.63 -12.52
CA VAL A 96 6.90 10.90 -13.33
C VAL A 96 8.12 10.23 -12.69
N LEU A 97 8.24 10.31 -11.37
CA LEU A 97 9.32 9.68 -10.62
C LEU A 97 9.34 8.16 -10.81
N LEU A 98 8.18 7.51 -10.73
CA LEU A 98 8.05 6.08 -10.97
C LEU A 98 8.37 5.71 -12.42
N GLN A 99 7.88 6.48 -13.39
CA GLN A 99 8.21 6.27 -14.80
C GLN A 99 9.71 6.34 -15.05
N GLN A 100 10.40 7.36 -14.52
CA GLN A 100 11.85 7.51 -14.63
C GLN A 100 12.60 6.35 -13.96
N ALA A 101 12.17 5.94 -12.78
CA ALA A 101 12.77 4.84 -12.05
C ALA A 101 12.63 3.52 -12.83
N PHE A 102 11.46 3.20 -13.34
CA PHE A 102 11.19 1.95 -14.05
C PHE A 102 11.62 1.97 -15.53
N ALA A 103 12.03 3.11 -16.07
CA ALA A 103 12.79 3.16 -17.32
C ALA A 103 14.15 2.41 -17.19
N GLN A 104 14.67 2.26 -15.96
CA GLN A 104 15.86 1.49 -15.68
C GLN A 104 15.51 0.00 -15.47
N PRO A 105 16.02 -0.94 -16.29
CA PRO A 105 15.72 -2.37 -16.17
C PRO A 105 16.11 -2.98 -14.80
N ALA A 106 17.12 -2.43 -14.15
CA ALA A 106 17.61 -2.88 -12.84
C ALA A 106 16.57 -2.66 -11.71
N VAL A 107 15.68 -1.66 -11.85
CA VAL A 107 14.65 -1.38 -10.87
C VAL A 107 13.51 -2.38 -11.02
N GLN A 108 13.34 -3.22 -10.02
CA GLN A 108 12.32 -4.27 -10.01
C GLN A 108 11.14 -3.95 -9.09
N TRP A 109 11.41 -3.33 -7.93
CA TRP A 109 10.41 -2.97 -6.95
C TRP A 109 10.95 -1.91 -6.01
N GLY A 110 10.05 -1.30 -5.24
CA GLY A 110 10.40 -0.29 -4.26
C GLY A 110 9.22 0.21 -3.47
N ARG A 111 9.46 1.29 -2.73
CA ARG A 111 8.47 1.95 -1.86
C ARG A 111 8.83 3.42 -1.68
N PHE A 112 7.86 4.21 -1.29
CA PHE A 112 8.08 5.58 -0.84
C PHE A 112 8.44 5.64 0.65
N ASP A 113 9.09 6.71 1.11
CA ASP A 113 9.11 7.06 2.52
C ASP A 113 7.69 7.48 2.95
N VAL A 114 7.36 7.28 4.23
CA VAL A 114 6.04 7.63 4.77
C VAL A 114 6.13 8.91 5.63
N CYS A 115 5.06 9.69 5.57
CA CYS A 115 4.74 10.80 6.46
C CYS A 115 3.32 10.57 7.01
N LEU A 116 3.09 10.89 8.28
CA LEU A 116 1.78 10.83 8.91
C LEU A 116 1.08 12.20 8.83
N SER A 117 -0.22 12.22 8.56
CA SER A 117 -0.99 13.46 8.37
C SER A 117 -1.12 14.32 9.65
N GLY A 118 -0.98 13.71 10.82
CA GLY A 118 -1.10 14.40 12.09
C GLY A 118 0.08 15.31 12.43
N THR A 119 -0.16 16.28 13.31
CA THR A 119 0.82 17.31 13.72
C THR A 119 1.59 16.97 14.97
N HIS A 120 1.22 15.91 15.71
CA HIS A 120 1.86 15.56 16.97
C HIS A 120 3.36 15.25 16.78
N PRO A 121 4.29 15.82 17.58
CA PRO A 121 5.73 15.64 17.39
C PRO A 121 6.21 14.19 17.36
N ALA A 122 5.57 13.31 18.14
CA ALA A 122 5.89 11.88 18.13
C ALA A 122 5.75 11.22 16.74
N PHE A 123 4.90 11.76 15.84
CA PHE A 123 4.76 11.24 14.49
C PHE A 123 6.05 11.42 13.69
N ARG A 124 6.78 12.51 13.88
CA ARG A 124 8.09 12.73 13.19
C ARG A 124 9.12 11.67 13.57
N LEU A 125 9.13 11.26 14.85
CA LEU A 125 9.98 10.16 15.30
C LEU A 125 9.53 8.82 14.72
N ILE A 126 8.23 8.53 14.74
CA ILE A 126 7.67 7.29 14.20
C ILE A 126 7.97 7.16 12.70
N GLU A 127 7.76 8.21 11.90
CA GLU A 127 8.09 8.26 10.48
C GLU A 127 9.57 7.94 10.23
N THR A 128 10.44 8.59 11.00
CA THR A 128 11.88 8.37 10.90
C THR A 128 12.23 6.90 11.18
N MET A 129 11.64 6.32 12.22
CA MET A 129 11.86 4.91 12.57
C MET A 129 11.30 3.96 11.51
N ILE A 130 10.11 4.22 10.95
CA ILE A 130 9.52 3.40 9.88
C ILE A 130 10.43 3.44 8.65
N ASN A 131 10.82 4.62 8.21
CA ASN A 131 11.62 4.83 7.02
C ASN A 131 13.02 4.24 7.16
N LEU A 132 13.70 4.46 8.30
CA LEU A 132 15.02 3.89 8.58
C LEU A 132 14.97 2.37 8.64
N ARG A 133 14.03 1.80 9.40
CA ARG A 133 13.82 0.36 9.49
C ARG A 133 13.64 -0.25 8.10
N SER A 134 12.78 0.35 7.28
CA SER A 134 12.50 -0.14 5.93
C SER A 134 13.74 -0.09 5.03
N ARG A 135 14.55 0.97 5.11
CA ARG A 135 15.83 1.07 4.36
C ARG A 135 16.84 -0.01 4.76
N VAL A 136 16.99 -0.22 6.07
CA VAL A 136 17.97 -1.17 6.61
C VAL A 136 17.53 -2.61 6.37
N SER A 137 16.26 -2.92 6.63
CA SER A 137 15.76 -4.30 6.54
C SER A 137 15.33 -4.71 5.12
N GLY A 138 15.07 -3.76 4.22
CA GLY A 138 14.43 -4.03 2.93
C GLY A 138 12.98 -4.51 3.06
N VAL A 139 12.32 -4.31 4.22
CA VAL A 139 10.93 -4.72 4.45
C VAL A 139 10.06 -3.47 4.48
N ALA A 140 9.15 -3.37 3.52
CA ALA A 140 8.14 -2.31 3.44
C ALA A 140 6.83 -2.72 4.11
N THR A 141 6.02 -1.73 4.43
CA THR A 141 4.65 -1.87 4.94
C THR A 141 3.68 -1.20 3.97
N GLY A 142 2.42 -1.61 3.98
CA GLY A 142 1.42 -1.17 3.01
C GLY A 142 1.19 0.36 2.98
N ASP A 143 1.44 1.04 4.09
CA ASP A 143 1.40 2.50 4.22
C ASP A 143 2.53 3.24 3.44
N GLN A 144 3.52 2.51 2.93
CA GLN A 144 4.63 3.06 2.13
C GLN A 144 4.38 3.01 0.61
N ALA A 145 3.19 2.70 0.15
CA ALA A 145 2.81 2.55 -1.25
C ALA A 145 3.84 1.69 -2.04
N LEU A 146 3.73 0.37 -1.87
CA LEU A 146 4.59 -0.61 -2.57
C LEU A 146 4.36 -0.52 -4.08
N PHE A 147 5.44 -0.50 -4.85
CA PHE A 147 5.40 -0.54 -6.31
C PHE A 147 6.39 -1.56 -6.87
N LEU A 148 6.02 -2.25 -7.94
CA LEU A 148 6.87 -3.26 -8.59
C LEU A 148 6.45 -3.55 -10.04
N ARG A 149 7.36 -4.16 -10.81
CA ARG A 149 7.02 -4.65 -12.16
C ARG A 149 5.91 -5.68 -12.12
N ALA A 150 4.93 -5.55 -13.00
CA ALA A 150 3.82 -6.50 -13.09
C ALA A 150 4.30 -7.93 -13.33
N GLY A 151 5.27 -8.12 -14.24
CA GLY A 151 5.86 -9.43 -14.48
C GLY A 151 6.51 -10.06 -13.25
N LEU A 152 7.22 -9.27 -12.43
CA LEU A 152 7.77 -9.77 -11.17
C LEU A 152 6.68 -10.17 -10.18
N PHE A 153 5.61 -9.35 -10.05
CA PHE A 153 4.48 -9.66 -9.18
C PHE A 153 3.84 -11.00 -9.50
N HIS A 154 3.58 -11.24 -10.79
CA HIS A 154 3.00 -12.51 -11.25
C HIS A 154 3.97 -13.69 -11.09
N ALA A 155 5.27 -13.48 -11.35
CA ALA A 155 6.29 -14.52 -11.21
C ALA A 155 6.45 -15.03 -9.77
N ILE A 156 6.24 -14.16 -8.76
CA ILE A 156 6.31 -14.55 -7.33
C ILE A 156 4.97 -15.05 -6.78
N GLY A 157 3.90 -15.07 -7.58
CA GLY A 157 2.56 -15.50 -7.16
C GLY A 157 1.76 -14.45 -6.38
N GLY A 158 2.17 -13.17 -6.42
CA GLY A 158 1.46 -12.07 -5.76
C GLY A 158 1.60 -12.02 -4.24
N PHE A 159 0.64 -11.36 -3.58
CA PHE A 159 0.57 -11.35 -2.12
C PHE A 159 0.11 -12.71 -1.59
N PRO A 160 0.75 -13.26 -0.55
CA PRO A 160 0.22 -14.46 0.10
C PRO A 160 -1.15 -14.16 0.70
N ALA A 161 -2.10 -15.09 0.55
CA ALA A 161 -3.49 -14.96 1.01
C ALA A 161 -3.58 -15.10 2.54
N ILE A 162 -2.90 -14.23 3.28
CA ILE A 162 -2.89 -14.19 4.75
C ILE A 162 -3.63 -12.94 5.25
N PRO A 163 -4.32 -13.02 6.40
CA PRO A 163 -5.20 -11.94 6.87
C PRO A 163 -4.48 -10.75 7.49
N LEU A 164 -3.19 -10.87 7.77
CA LEU A 164 -2.32 -9.81 8.31
C LEU A 164 -0.86 -10.11 7.98
N MET A 165 0.00 -9.08 7.84
CA MET A 165 1.43 -9.16 7.49
C MET A 165 1.70 -9.59 6.03
N GLU A 166 0.74 -9.46 5.15
CA GLU A 166 0.87 -9.73 3.71
C GLU A 166 1.95 -8.88 3.05
N ASP A 167 2.06 -7.61 3.45
CA ASP A 167 3.06 -6.64 3.03
C ASP A 167 4.48 -7.01 3.48
N VAL A 168 4.61 -7.45 4.72
CA VAL A 168 5.87 -7.97 5.27
C VAL A 168 6.29 -9.26 4.54
N ALA A 169 5.33 -10.13 4.27
CA ALA A 169 5.58 -11.42 3.62
C ALA A 169 6.07 -11.23 2.17
N ILE A 170 5.35 -10.44 1.35
CA ILE A 170 5.74 -10.21 -0.04
C ILE A 170 7.10 -9.50 -0.11
N THR A 171 7.34 -8.48 0.72
CA THR A 171 8.60 -7.75 0.68
C THR A 171 9.79 -8.58 1.18
N LYS A 172 9.57 -9.56 2.07
CA LYS A 172 10.59 -10.57 2.40
C LYS A 172 10.94 -11.45 1.20
N THR A 173 9.99 -11.79 0.34
CA THR A 173 10.23 -12.53 -0.91
C THR A 173 10.98 -11.65 -1.91
N LEU A 174 10.49 -10.44 -2.16
CA LEU A 174 11.08 -9.49 -3.12
C LEU A 174 12.54 -9.14 -2.80
N ARG A 175 12.89 -8.90 -1.52
CA ARG A 175 14.25 -8.54 -1.11
C ARG A 175 15.28 -9.65 -1.32
N ARG A 176 14.84 -10.91 -1.47
CA ARG A 176 15.72 -12.03 -1.81
C ARG A 176 16.10 -12.03 -3.30
N LEU A 177 15.27 -11.43 -4.14
CA LEU A 177 15.46 -11.33 -5.58
C LEU A 177 16.23 -10.07 -5.97
N SER A 178 15.89 -8.93 -5.36
CA SER A 178 16.58 -7.67 -5.61
C SER A 178 16.44 -6.70 -4.44
N ARG A 179 17.33 -5.70 -4.36
CA ARG A 179 17.19 -4.62 -3.38
C ARG A 179 16.05 -3.70 -3.76
N PRO A 180 15.25 -3.20 -2.77
CA PRO A 180 14.21 -2.21 -3.03
C PRO A 180 14.78 -0.86 -3.42
N LEU A 181 14.14 -0.20 -4.38
CA LEU A 181 14.28 1.25 -4.56
C LEU A 181 13.53 1.94 -3.41
N CYS A 182 14.26 2.60 -2.52
CA CYS A 182 13.69 3.35 -1.41
C CYS A 182 13.64 4.83 -1.75
N LEU A 183 12.54 5.29 -2.33
CA LEU A 183 12.33 6.70 -2.66
C LEU A 183 12.26 7.54 -1.38
N ARG A 184 12.86 8.74 -1.42
CA ARG A 184 12.87 9.68 -0.29
C ARG A 184 11.64 10.57 -0.27
N GLU A 185 11.00 10.70 -1.39
CA GLU A 185 9.69 11.35 -1.53
C GLU A 185 8.70 10.61 -0.64
N ARG A 186 7.84 11.40 0.05
CA ARG A 186 7.00 10.87 1.10
C ARG A 186 5.56 10.77 0.66
N VAL A 187 4.99 9.58 0.78
CA VAL A 187 3.54 9.45 0.80
C VAL A 187 3.00 9.94 2.14
N THR A 188 1.85 10.59 2.13
CA THR A 188 1.18 11.02 3.37
C THR A 188 0.04 10.07 3.66
N THR A 189 0.14 9.31 4.74
CA THR A 189 -0.91 8.38 5.20
C THR A 189 -1.62 8.90 6.44
N SER A 190 -2.85 8.43 6.68
CA SER A 190 -3.68 8.90 7.78
C SER A 190 -3.10 8.53 9.16
N SER A 191 -3.01 9.51 10.05
CA SER A 191 -2.67 9.31 11.47
C SER A 191 -3.89 8.94 12.34
N ARG A 192 -5.11 8.93 11.76
CA ARG A 192 -6.39 8.71 12.45
C ARG A 192 -6.34 7.57 13.46
N ARG A 193 -5.76 6.46 13.08
CA ARG A 193 -5.63 5.28 13.95
C ARG A 193 -4.80 5.54 15.20
N TRP A 194 -3.68 6.26 15.03
CA TRP A 194 -2.77 6.60 16.12
C TRP A 194 -3.42 7.57 17.10
N GLU A 195 -4.21 8.50 16.57
CA GLU A 195 -4.96 9.49 17.35
C GLU A 195 -6.11 8.85 18.13
N GLN A 196 -6.85 7.94 17.51
CA GLN A 196 -8.00 7.27 18.14
C GLN A 196 -7.62 6.26 19.22
N HIS A 197 -6.51 5.52 19.03
CA HIS A 197 -6.14 4.42 19.94
C HIS A 197 -4.95 4.74 20.82
N GLY A 198 -4.38 5.94 20.70
CA GLY A 198 -3.19 6.39 21.42
C GLY A 198 -1.88 5.96 20.73
N ILE A 199 -0.96 6.90 20.63
CA ILE A 199 0.31 6.73 19.90
C ILE A 199 1.15 5.60 20.48
N ALA A 200 1.47 5.67 21.78
CA ALA A 200 2.33 4.68 22.42
C ALA A 200 1.74 3.26 22.34
N ARG A 201 0.43 3.13 22.61
CA ARG A 201 -0.27 1.84 22.53
C ARG A 201 -0.20 1.26 21.11
N THR A 202 -0.38 2.08 20.08
CA THR A 202 -0.34 1.63 18.70
C THR A 202 1.08 1.21 18.30
N VAL A 203 2.11 1.95 18.69
CA VAL A 203 3.53 1.57 18.48
C VAL A 203 3.83 0.22 19.08
N LEU A 204 3.52 0.05 20.39
CA LEU A 204 3.79 -1.20 21.11
C LEU A 204 3.05 -2.38 20.50
N LEU A 205 1.76 -2.17 20.10
CA LEU A 205 0.97 -3.22 19.43
C LEU A 205 1.60 -3.62 18.10
N MET A 206 2.01 -2.66 17.25
CA MET A 206 2.61 -2.96 15.96
C MET A 206 3.96 -3.69 16.12
N TRP A 207 4.78 -3.30 17.10
CA TRP A 207 6.03 -3.98 17.37
C TRP A 207 5.81 -5.39 17.90
N TRP A 208 4.86 -5.56 18.80
CA TRP A 208 4.51 -6.86 19.35
C TRP A 208 4.01 -7.83 18.28
N LEU A 209 3.09 -7.39 17.43
CA LEU A 209 2.56 -8.21 16.32
C LEU A 209 3.68 -8.62 15.35
N ARG A 210 4.62 -7.71 15.04
CA ARG A 210 5.77 -8.03 14.19
C ARG A 210 6.73 -9.01 14.83
N LEU A 211 7.02 -8.83 16.11
CA LEU A 211 7.85 -9.78 16.87
C LEU A 211 7.23 -11.18 16.86
N LEU A 212 5.95 -11.28 17.19
CA LEU A 212 5.23 -12.55 17.16
C LEU A 212 5.23 -13.18 15.74
N TYR A 213 5.09 -12.36 14.70
CA TYR A 213 5.17 -12.85 13.32
C TYR A 213 6.56 -13.42 12.99
N VAL A 214 7.62 -12.78 13.44
CA VAL A 214 9.01 -13.27 13.26
C VAL A 214 9.23 -14.57 14.04
N LEU A 215 8.61 -14.70 15.22
CA LEU A 215 8.65 -15.92 16.05
C LEU A 215 7.72 -17.04 15.53
N GLY A 216 7.05 -16.86 14.38
CA GLY A 216 6.24 -17.90 13.74
C GLY A 216 4.77 -17.96 14.17
N ALA A 217 4.25 -16.95 14.87
CA ALA A 217 2.82 -16.90 15.18
C ALA A 217 1.96 -16.82 13.90
N SER A 218 0.85 -17.57 13.88
CA SER A 218 -0.01 -17.62 12.71
C SER A 218 -0.64 -16.25 12.40
N PRO A 219 -0.73 -15.83 11.12
CA PRO A 219 -1.35 -14.58 10.72
C PRO A 219 -2.81 -14.42 11.18
N VAL A 220 -3.56 -15.51 11.31
CA VAL A 220 -4.93 -15.52 11.83
C VAL A 220 -4.96 -15.07 13.29
N ARG A 221 -4.10 -15.64 14.13
CA ARG A 221 -3.97 -15.23 15.54
C ARG A 221 -3.55 -13.77 15.67
N LEU A 222 -2.64 -13.31 14.82
CA LEU A 222 -2.20 -11.91 14.81
C LEU A 222 -3.34 -10.96 14.43
N ARG A 223 -4.15 -11.31 13.42
CA ARG A 223 -5.35 -10.55 13.04
C ARG A 223 -6.33 -10.45 14.21
N ASP A 224 -6.61 -11.56 14.90
CA ASP A 224 -7.55 -11.56 16.01
C ASP A 224 -7.06 -10.68 17.17
N MET A 225 -5.76 -10.70 17.46
CA MET A 225 -5.14 -9.78 18.43
C MET A 225 -5.23 -8.31 18.00
N TYR A 226 -5.08 -8.05 16.69
CA TYR A 226 -5.18 -6.73 16.09
C TYR A 226 -6.61 -6.16 16.14
N LEU A 227 -7.62 -7.01 15.93
CA LEU A 227 -9.03 -6.62 15.95
C LEU A 227 -9.61 -6.51 17.37
N LYS A 228 -9.19 -7.37 18.31
CA LYS A 228 -9.65 -7.30 19.72
C LYS A 228 -9.19 -6.04 20.47
N LYS A 229 -8.21 -5.32 19.93
CA LYS A 229 -7.70 -4.07 20.51
C LYS A 229 -8.13 -2.83 19.69
N LYS A 230 -9.09 -3.02 18.77
CA LYS A 230 -9.83 -1.96 18.10
C LYS A 230 -11.01 -1.48 19.01
#